data_62ca8130aec5bf7bef9bf68ef1ac43aa
#
_entry.id   62ca8130aec5bf7bef9bf68ef1ac43aa
#
_cell.length_a   1.000
_cell.length_b   1.000
_cell.length_c   1.000
_cell.angle_alpha   90.00
_cell.angle_beta   90.00
_cell.angle_gamma   90.00
#
_symmetry.space_group_name_H-M   'P 1'
#
loop_
_entity.id
_entity.type
_entity.pdbx_description
1 polymer ?
#
loop_
_entity_poly.entity_id
_entity_poly.type
_entity_poly.pdbx_seq_one_letter_code
_entity_poly.pdbx_strand_id
1 'polypeptide(L)'
;MASCGGLLRFGWSTLKETGETRLRLREAHFCRVRHCPVCQWRRSLMWQARFYQSLPRIVADYPDARWMFLTLTVRNCAIGELGETLSRMNMAFQRLKDRKEFRPVQGWIRTTEVTRGSDGSAHPHFHTLMMVPPSMFTRDYVISAVSGTVLSASGGAP
;
A
#
# COMPACT_ATOMS: atom_id res chain seq x y z
N MET A 1 14.57 -25.13 -5.32
CA MET A 1 13.48 -24.26 -4.84
C MET A 1 12.16 -24.88 -5.24
N ALA A 2 11.23 -25.10 -4.31
CA ALA A 2 9.89 -25.54 -4.67
C ALA A 2 9.26 -24.48 -5.58
N SER A 3 8.75 -24.88 -6.74
CA SER A 3 8.13 -23.96 -7.72
C SER A 3 6.84 -23.40 -7.10
N CYS A 4 6.82 -22.09 -6.84
CA CYS A 4 5.63 -21.42 -6.34
C CYS A 4 4.52 -21.48 -7.41
N GLY A 5 3.35 -22.00 -7.04
CA GLY A 5 2.25 -22.20 -7.99
C GLY A 5 2.38 -23.44 -8.86
N GLY A 6 3.29 -24.37 -8.52
CA GLY A 6 3.49 -25.61 -9.28
C GLY A 6 2.30 -26.56 -9.29
N LEU A 7 1.37 -26.40 -8.33
CA LEU A 7 0.09 -27.09 -8.30
C LEU A 7 -1.03 -26.08 -8.16
N LEU A 8 -1.96 -26.07 -9.11
CA LEU A 8 -3.20 -25.33 -9.08
C LEU A 8 -4.34 -26.28 -9.43
N ARG A 9 -5.25 -26.50 -8.49
CA ARG A 9 -6.43 -27.33 -8.71
C ARG A 9 -7.68 -26.44 -8.67
N PHE A 10 -8.41 -26.47 -9.76
CA PHE A 10 -9.67 -25.74 -9.88
C PHE A 10 -10.85 -26.70 -9.74
N GLY A 11 -11.99 -26.19 -9.31
CA GLY A 11 -13.24 -26.91 -9.22
C GLY A 11 -14.42 -26.00 -9.45
N TRP A 12 -15.47 -26.54 -10.03
CA TRP A 12 -16.72 -25.83 -10.20
C TRP A 12 -17.40 -25.64 -8.85
N SER A 13 -17.96 -24.47 -8.63
CA SER A 13 -18.72 -24.10 -7.44
C SER A 13 -20.00 -23.40 -7.86
N THR A 14 -21.14 -24.00 -7.49
CA THR A 14 -22.46 -23.41 -7.77
C THR A 14 -22.93 -22.62 -6.55
N LEU A 15 -23.31 -21.38 -6.76
CA LEU A 15 -23.93 -20.52 -5.74
C LEU A 15 -25.36 -21.03 -5.50
N LYS A 16 -25.68 -21.37 -4.25
CA LYS A 16 -26.99 -21.94 -3.90
C LYS A 16 -28.15 -20.97 -4.14
N GLU A 17 -27.90 -19.68 -4.01
CA GLU A 17 -28.91 -18.62 -4.13
C GLU A 17 -29.29 -18.27 -5.57
N THR A 18 -28.33 -18.32 -6.49
CA THR A 18 -28.50 -17.88 -7.88
C THR A 18 -28.40 -19.01 -8.89
N GLY A 19 -27.94 -20.19 -8.50
CA GLY A 19 -27.63 -21.30 -9.41
C GLY A 19 -26.40 -21.05 -10.29
N GLU A 20 -25.75 -19.91 -10.15
CA GLU A 20 -24.59 -19.54 -10.97
C GLU A 20 -23.38 -20.43 -10.66
N THR A 21 -22.80 -21.02 -11.69
CA THR A 21 -21.64 -21.89 -11.57
C THR A 21 -20.37 -21.15 -11.99
N ARG A 22 -19.39 -21.11 -11.11
CA ARG A 22 -18.09 -20.45 -11.32
C ARG A 22 -16.93 -21.41 -11.07
N LEU A 23 -15.89 -21.28 -11.88
CA LEU A 23 -14.63 -21.98 -11.65
C LEU A 23 -13.87 -21.29 -10.50
N ARG A 24 -13.54 -22.05 -9.46
CA ARG A 24 -12.80 -21.54 -8.29
C ARG A 24 -11.53 -22.33 -8.05
N LEU A 25 -10.49 -21.62 -7.63
CA LEU A 25 -9.25 -22.26 -7.17
C LEU A 25 -9.54 -22.98 -5.84
N ARG A 26 -9.40 -24.31 -5.83
CA ARG A 26 -9.65 -25.15 -4.65
C ARG A 26 -8.39 -25.41 -3.85
N GLU A 27 -7.29 -25.63 -4.57
CA GLU A 27 -6.00 -25.96 -3.97
C GLU A 27 -4.87 -25.31 -4.75
N ALA A 28 -3.87 -24.81 -4.04
CA ALA A 28 -2.68 -24.25 -4.65
C ALA A 28 -1.50 -24.35 -3.69
N HIS A 29 -0.35 -24.74 -4.22
CA HIS A 29 0.89 -24.77 -3.49
C HIS A 29 1.65 -23.46 -3.68
N PHE A 30 1.65 -22.61 -2.65
CA PHE A 30 2.39 -21.36 -2.63
C PHE A 30 3.56 -21.45 -1.65
N CYS A 31 4.73 -20.98 -2.09
CA CYS A 31 5.95 -21.02 -1.27
C CYS A 31 5.90 -20.12 -0.03
N ARG A 32 4.96 -19.15 0.03
CA ARG A 32 4.77 -18.15 1.11
C ARG A 32 6.02 -17.30 1.40
N VAL A 33 7.04 -17.39 0.54
CA VAL A 33 8.25 -16.57 0.66
C VAL A 33 7.89 -15.11 0.39
N ARG A 34 8.39 -14.20 1.24
CA ARG A 34 8.04 -12.78 1.21
C ARG A 34 8.38 -12.09 -0.11
N HIS A 35 9.47 -12.50 -0.76
CA HIS A 35 9.94 -11.90 -2.01
C HIS A 35 9.54 -12.69 -3.26
N CYS A 36 8.70 -13.71 -3.12
CA CYS A 36 8.16 -14.43 -4.28
C CYS A 36 7.14 -13.55 -5.01
N PRO A 37 7.32 -13.24 -6.31
CA PRO A 37 6.41 -12.35 -7.05
C PRO A 37 4.97 -12.86 -7.08
N VAL A 38 4.75 -14.18 -7.20
CA VAL A 38 3.43 -14.79 -7.17
C VAL A 38 2.74 -14.61 -5.81
N CYS A 39 3.47 -14.85 -4.71
CA CYS A 39 2.94 -14.67 -3.37
C CYS A 39 2.67 -13.19 -3.04
N GLN A 40 3.50 -12.28 -3.51
CA GLN A 40 3.30 -10.84 -3.34
C GLN A 40 2.10 -10.34 -4.14
N TRP A 41 1.95 -10.75 -5.39
CA TRP A 41 0.79 -10.43 -6.21
C TRP A 41 -0.52 -10.89 -5.56
N ARG A 42 -0.60 -12.13 -5.08
CA ARG A 42 -1.77 -12.64 -4.36
C ARG A 42 -2.06 -11.84 -3.08
N ARG A 43 -1.02 -11.49 -2.33
CA ARG A 43 -1.16 -10.66 -1.12
C ARG A 43 -1.73 -9.29 -1.47
N SER A 44 -1.25 -8.68 -2.53
CA SER A 44 -1.73 -7.40 -3.05
C SER A 44 -3.22 -7.46 -3.39
N LEU A 45 -3.65 -8.47 -4.15
CA LEU A 45 -5.07 -8.69 -4.47
C LEU A 45 -5.94 -8.91 -3.22
N MET A 46 -5.45 -9.65 -2.24
CA MET A 46 -6.17 -9.87 -0.97
C MET A 46 -6.37 -8.55 -0.20
N TRP A 47 -5.33 -7.72 -0.10
CA TRP A 47 -5.44 -6.44 0.58
C TRP A 47 -6.32 -5.45 -0.18
N GLN A 48 -6.25 -5.45 -1.51
CA GLN A 48 -7.13 -4.66 -2.37
C GLN A 48 -8.60 -5.05 -2.15
N ALA A 49 -8.91 -6.35 -2.18
CA ALA A 49 -10.27 -6.84 -1.94
C ALA A 49 -10.77 -6.44 -0.54
N ARG A 50 -9.95 -6.59 0.50
CA ARG A 50 -10.30 -6.18 1.87
C ARG A 50 -10.57 -4.69 1.96
N PHE A 51 -9.76 -3.87 1.32
CA PHE A 51 -9.97 -2.42 1.29
C PHE A 51 -11.31 -2.07 0.64
N TYR A 52 -11.59 -2.60 -0.57
CA TYR A 52 -12.86 -2.34 -1.25
C TYR A 52 -14.09 -2.83 -0.48
N GLN A 53 -13.98 -3.97 0.21
CA GLN A 53 -15.06 -4.49 1.07
C GLN A 53 -15.31 -3.61 2.30
N SER A 54 -14.27 -2.97 2.83
CA SER A 54 -14.36 -2.09 4.00
C SER A 54 -14.75 -0.65 3.64
N LEU A 55 -14.47 -0.22 2.41
CA LEU A 55 -14.59 1.18 1.98
C LEU A 55 -16.02 1.76 2.16
N PRO A 56 -17.12 1.06 1.82
CA PRO A 56 -18.47 1.59 2.01
C PRO A 56 -18.77 1.93 3.47
N ARG A 57 -18.33 1.08 4.40
CA ARG A 57 -18.48 1.32 5.83
C ARG A 57 -17.62 2.49 6.31
N ILE A 58 -16.36 2.55 5.85
CA ILE A 58 -15.45 3.66 6.19
C ILE A 58 -16.04 4.99 5.74
N VAL A 59 -16.58 5.06 4.51
CA VAL A 59 -17.20 6.28 3.99
C VAL A 59 -18.46 6.66 4.76
N ALA A 60 -19.25 5.68 5.20
CA ALA A 60 -20.43 5.93 6.02
C ALA A 60 -20.08 6.42 7.42
N ASP A 61 -19.05 5.84 8.05
CA ASP A 61 -18.59 6.20 9.40
C ASP A 61 -17.85 7.57 9.43
N TYR A 62 -17.28 7.99 8.29
CA TYR A 62 -16.50 9.23 8.15
C TYR A 62 -16.91 10.05 6.91
N PRO A 63 -18.16 10.57 6.84
CA PRO A 63 -18.71 11.19 5.62
C PRO A 63 -17.96 12.46 5.19
N ASP A 64 -17.37 13.20 6.14
CA ASP A 64 -16.63 14.44 5.87
C ASP A 64 -15.15 14.22 5.60
N ALA A 65 -14.66 12.98 5.74
CA ALA A 65 -13.24 12.69 5.53
C ALA A 65 -12.81 12.98 4.10
N ARG A 66 -11.57 13.45 3.97
CA ARG A 66 -10.90 13.65 2.69
C ARG A 66 -9.80 12.63 2.52
N TRP A 67 -9.47 12.35 1.28
CA TRP A 67 -8.41 11.41 0.96
C TRP A 67 -7.19 12.16 0.44
N MET A 68 -6.04 11.88 1.01
CA MET A 68 -4.77 12.45 0.60
C MET A 68 -3.79 11.34 0.23
N PHE A 69 -3.12 11.51 -0.90
CA PHE A 69 -2.09 10.58 -1.35
C PHE A 69 -0.72 11.21 -1.07
N LEU A 70 0.09 10.50 -0.27
CA LEU A 70 1.42 10.92 0.11
C LEU A 70 2.45 9.96 -0.50
N THR A 71 3.39 10.50 -1.25
CA THR A 71 4.56 9.75 -1.73
C THR A 71 5.79 10.19 -0.96
N LEU A 72 6.48 9.23 -0.34
CA LEU A 72 7.75 9.43 0.35
C LEU A 72 8.84 8.70 -0.42
N THR A 73 9.85 9.41 -0.85
CA THR A 73 10.95 8.88 -1.63
C THR A 73 12.29 9.22 -0.99
N VAL A 74 13.32 8.47 -1.35
CA VAL A 74 14.71 8.72 -0.99
C VAL A 74 15.57 8.66 -2.26
N ARG A 75 16.83 9.07 -2.17
CA ARG A 75 17.78 8.89 -3.27
C ARG A 75 17.87 7.41 -3.64
N ASN A 76 18.15 7.17 -4.92
CA ASN A 76 18.48 5.83 -5.41
C ASN A 76 19.64 5.24 -4.59
N CYS A 77 19.58 3.93 -4.41
CA CYS A 77 20.62 3.18 -3.71
C CYS A 77 21.08 1.97 -4.54
N ALA A 78 22.25 1.46 -4.25
CA ALA A 78 22.69 0.20 -4.82
C ALA A 78 21.74 -0.94 -4.42
N ILE A 79 21.57 -1.94 -5.28
CA ILE A 79 20.69 -3.10 -4.99
C ILE A 79 21.08 -3.79 -3.68
N GLY A 80 22.39 -3.91 -3.39
CA GLY A 80 22.87 -4.50 -2.14
C GLY A 80 22.49 -3.73 -0.88
N GLU A 81 22.25 -2.40 -1.00
CA GLU A 81 21.88 -1.50 0.11
C GLU A 81 20.37 -1.34 0.28
N LEU A 82 19.56 -1.90 -0.64
CA LEU A 82 18.12 -1.74 -0.64
C LEU A 82 17.47 -2.15 0.68
N GLY A 83 17.91 -3.25 1.26
CA GLY A 83 17.37 -3.76 2.54
C GLY A 83 17.57 -2.76 3.70
N GLU A 84 18.76 -2.19 3.82
CA GLU A 84 19.08 -1.18 4.81
C GLU A 84 18.32 0.12 4.56
N THR A 85 18.25 0.57 3.29
CA THR A 85 17.50 1.75 2.89
C THR A 85 16.02 1.62 3.25
N LEU A 86 15.38 0.49 2.94
CA LEU A 86 13.99 0.22 3.32
C LEU A 86 13.80 0.20 4.85
N SER A 87 14.76 -0.33 5.60
CA SER A 87 14.73 -0.33 7.06
C SER A 87 14.76 1.10 7.60
N ARG A 88 15.66 1.96 7.08
CA ARG A 88 15.73 3.39 7.44
C ARG A 88 14.42 4.12 7.09
N MET A 89 13.87 3.87 5.90
CA MET A 89 12.57 4.44 5.49
C MET A 89 11.43 4.03 6.43
N ASN A 90 11.40 2.75 6.84
CA ASN A 90 10.40 2.27 7.80
C ASN A 90 10.53 2.97 9.16
N MET A 91 11.74 3.14 9.69
CA MET A 91 11.98 3.87 10.93
C MET A 91 11.56 5.35 10.80
N ALA A 92 11.89 5.99 9.67
CA ALA A 92 11.48 7.36 9.40
C ALA A 92 9.96 7.52 9.35
N PHE A 93 9.26 6.56 8.72
CA PHE A 93 7.80 6.55 8.68
C PHE A 93 7.17 6.35 10.08
N GLN A 94 7.75 5.51 10.93
CA GLN A 94 7.29 5.38 12.32
C GLN A 94 7.42 6.72 13.07
N ARG A 95 8.58 7.39 12.96
CA ARG A 95 8.79 8.73 13.55
C ARG A 95 7.81 9.76 12.99
N LEU A 96 7.49 9.72 11.69
CA LEU A 96 6.51 10.60 11.07
C LEU A 96 5.12 10.42 11.70
N LYS A 97 4.69 9.18 11.94
CA LYS A 97 3.39 8.90 12.58
C LYS A 97 3.28 9.46 14.00
N ASP A 98 4.39 9.55 14.71
CA ASP A 98 4.43 10.04 16.09
C ASP A 98 4.45 11.57 16.18
N ARG A 99 4.60 12.26 15.04
CA ARG A 99 4.61 13.73 14.99
C ARG A 99 3.21 14.33 15.13
N LYS A 100 3.16 15.55 15.66
CA LYS A 100 1.90 16.29 15.84
C LYS A 100 1.14 16.53 14.53
N GLU A 101 1.88 16.67 13.41
CA GLU A 101 1.34 16.89 12.07
C GLU A 101 0.62 15.65 11.53
N PHE A 102 0.95 14.45 12.02
CA PHE A 102 0.30 13.21 11.62
C PHE A 102 -0.92 12.85 12.50
N ARG A 103 -1.04 13.44 13.69
CA ARG A 103 -2.14 13.14 14.64
C ARG A 103 -3.55 13.28 14.05
N PRO A 104 -3.84 14.26 13.16
CA PRO A 104 -5.16 14.37 12.56
C PRO A 104 -5.52 13.25 11.57
N VAL A 105 -4.54 12.44 11.13
CA VAL A 105 -4.77 11.34 10.18
C VAL A 105 -5.63 10.26 10.86
N GLN A 106 -6.84 10.05 10.33
CA GLN A 106 -7.83 9.12 10.88
C GLN A 106 -7.56 7.67 10.51
N GLY A 107 -6.91 7.45 9.36
CA GLY A 107 -6.52 6.14 8.90
C GLY A 107 -5.57 6.22 7.70
N TRP A 108 -4.85 5.14 7.45
CA TRP A 108 -3.94 5.11 6.31
C TRP A 108 -3.64 3.69 5.84
N ILE A 109 -3.33 3.58 4.56
CA ILE A 109 -2.79 2.37 3.93
C ILE A 109 -1.50 2.77 3.22
N ARG A 110 -0.43 2.00 3.43
CA ARG A 110 0.87 2.25 2.81
C ARG A 110 1.33 1.05 2.00
N THR A 111 1.82 1.31 0.81
CA THR A 111 2.54 0.34 -0.02
C THR A 111 4.00 0.74 -0.16
N THR A 112 4.84 -0.23 -0.42
CA THR A 112 6.25 -0.02 -0.78
C THR A 112 6.41 -0.40 -2.24
N GLU A 113 6.95 0.50 -3.01
CA GLU A 113 7.33 0.26 -4.39
C GLU A 113 8.84 0.45 -4.56
N VAL A 114 9.45 -0.33 -5.43
CA VAL A 114 10.86 -0.19 -5.79
C VAL A 114 10.93 -0.24 -7.30
N THR A 115 11.28 0.88 -7.90
CA THR A 115 11.53 0.96 -9.34
C THR A 115 13.02 0.85 -9.63
N ARG A 116 13.36 0.43 -10.84
CA ARG A 116 14.75 0.34 -11.28
C ARG A 116 15.16 1.64 -11.96
N GLY A 117 16.25 2.25 -11.51
CA GLY A 117 16.88 3.36 -12.18
C GLY A 117 17.52 2.94 -13.52
N SER A 118 17.74 3.89 -14.41
CA SER A 118 18.41 3.65 -15.69
C SER A 118 19.87 3.18 -15.53
N ASP A 119 20.49 3.53 -14.43
CA ASP A 119 21.82 3.12 -14.00
C ASP A 119 21.85 1.75 -13.28
N GLY A 120 20.70 1.07 -13.20
CA GLY A 120 20.55 -0.20 -12.50
C GLY A 120 20.38 -0.08 -10.98
N SER A 121 20.34 1.14 -10.44
CA SER A 121 20.08 1.39 -9.03
C SER A 121 18.61 1.06 -8.66
N ALA A 122 18.34 0.93 -7.36
CA ALA A 122 16.99 0.81 -6.83
C ALA A 122 16.49 2.19 -6.36
N HIS A 123 15.25 2.51 -6.75
CA HIS A 123 14.55 3.70 -6.29
C HIS A 123 13.35 3.30 -5.42
N PRO A 124 13.53 3.17 -4.11
CA PRO A 124 12.44 2.80 -3.22
C PRO A 124 11.58 4.02 -2.85
N HIS A 125 10.26 3.81 -2.82
CA HIS A 125 9.32 4.81 -2.36
C HIS A 125 8.12 4.18 -1.65
N PHE A 126 7.48 4.97 -0.78
CA PHE A 126 6.24 4.63 -0.13
C PHE A 126 5.10 5.43 -0.72
N HIS A 127 4.05 4.77 -1.11
CA HIS A 127 2.76 5.37 -1.42
C HIS A 127 1.83 5.15 -0.24
N THR A 128 1.30 6.24 0.29
CA THR A 128 0.40 6.20 1.44
C THR A 128 -0.89 6.92 1.09
N LEU A 129 -2.00 6.20 1.10
CA LEU A 129 -3.33 6.78 1.04
C LEU A 129 -3.77 7.06 2.47
N MET A 130 -4.08 8.31 2.77
CA MET A 130 -4.47 8.76 4.11
C MET A 130 -5.89 9.30 4.09
N MET A 131 -6.66 8.93 5.10
CA MET A 131 -7.96 9.51 5.40
C MET A 131 -7.76 10.61 6.44
N VAL A 132 -8.19 11.82 6.13
CA VAL A 132 -7.89 13.01 6.93
C VAL A 132 -9.13 13.89 7.07
N PRO A 133 -9.25 14.69 8.15
CA PRO A 133 -10.33 15.65 8.31
C PRO A 133 -10.18 16.83 7.32
N PRO A 134 -11.26 17.51 6.95
CA PRO A 134 -11.22 18.69 6.07
C PRO A 134 -10.29 19.80 6.56
N SER A 135 -10.09 19.93 7.88
CA SER A 135 -9.20 20.91 8.48
C SER A 135 -7.74 20.81 8.01
N MET A 136 -7.31 19.66 7.52
CA MET A 136 -5.96 19.51 6.95
C MET A 136 -5.76 20.20 5.59
N PHE A 137 -6.83 20.71 4.99
CA PHE A 137 -6.78 21.47 3.73
C PHE A 137 -6.95 22.98 3.94
N THR A 138 -6.95 23.47 5.18
CA THR A 138 -6.97 24.90 5.47
C THR A 138 -5.59 25.52 5.25
N ARG A 139 -5.54 26.85 4.99
CA ARG A 139 -4.30 27.58 4.68
C ARG A 139 -3.23 27.51 5.77
N ASP A 140 -3.65 27.26 7.01
CA ASP A 140 -2.77 27.23 8.18
C ASP A 140 -2.13 25.85 8.43
N TYR A 141 -2.50 24.85 7.63
CA TYR A 141 -1.92 23.52 7.74
C TYR A 141 -0.64 23.42 6.88
N VAL A 142 0.50 23.60 7.54
CA VAL A 142 1.81 23.47 6.91
C VAL A 142 2.37 22.09 7.22
N ILE A 143 2.53 21.26 6.18
CA ILE A 143 3.33 20.05 6.27
C ILE A 143 4.80 20.49 6.25
N SER A 144 5.45 20.53 7.39
CA SER A 144 6.88 20.82 7.49
C SER A 144 7.66 19.73 6.76
N ALA A 145 8.39 20.10 5.72
CA ALA A 145 9.30 19.20 5.04
C ALA A 145 10.33 18.66 6.05
N VAL A 146 10.40 17.36 6.20
CA VAL A 146 11.47 16.72 6.97
C VAL A 146 12.72 16.77 6.11
N SER A 147 13.80 17.30 6.63
CA SER A 147 15.10 17.38 5.98
C SER A 147 15.46 16.09 5.22
N GLY A 148 15.60 16.19 3.91
CA GLY A 148 15.96 15.10 3.01
C GLY A 148 14.79 14.33 2.38
N THR A 149 13.55 14.69 2.64
CA THR A 149 12.36 14.03 2.07
C THR A 149 11.52 15.04 1.29
N VAL A 150 11.33 14.82 0.00
CA VAL A 150 10.41 15.64 -0.81
C VAL A 150 8.99 15.10 -0.59
N LEU A 151 8.12 15.92 -0.01
CA LEU A 151 6.69 15.64 0.11
C LEU A 151 5.98 16.25 -1.11
N SER A 152 5.43 15.39 -1.97
CA SER A 152 4.53 15.82 -3.03
C SER A 152 3.09 15.43 -2.63
N ALA A 153 2.24 16.42 -2.40
CA ALA A 153 0.81 16.23 -2.20
C ALA A 153 0.09 16.59 -3.49
N SER A 154 -0.42 15.59 -4.20
CA SER A 154 -1.34 15.81 -5.32
C SER A 154 -2.78 15.71 -4.78
N GLY A 155 -3.39 16.86 -4.51
CA GLY A 155 -4.83 16.97 -4.24
C GLY A 155 -5.57 17.00 -5.56
N GLY A 156 -6.21 15.89 -5.96
CA GLY A 156 -7.24 15.90 -6.99
C GLY A 156 -8.54 16.40 -6.36
N ALA A 157 -9.04 17.54 -6.79
CA ALA A 157 -10.44 17.92 -6.56
C ALA A 157 -11.34 17.19 -7.56
N PRO A 158 -12.61 16.88 -7.20
CA PRO A 158 -13.58 16.30 -8.12
C PRO A 158 -13.92 17.24 -9.25
#